data_b62540e58c2cbc8d84124ab450190c73
#
_entry.id   b62540e58c2cbc8d84124ab450190c73
#
_cell.length_a   1.000
_cell.length_b   1.000
_cell.length_c   1.000
_cell.angle_alpha   90.00
_cell.angle_beta   90.00
_cell.angle_gamma   90.00
#
_symmetry.space_group_name_H-M   'P 1'
#
loop_
_entity.id
_entity.type
_entity.pdbx_description
1 polymer ?
#
loop_
_entity_poly.entity_id
_entity_poly.type
_entity_poly.pdbx_seq_one_letter_code
_entity_poly.pdbx_strand_id
1 'polypeptide(L)'
;MQIGAKIKALRIANDLTLEELASRSELTKGFLSQLERDLTSPSISTLEDILEALGTNLSEFFAAEPEEQIVFHQADFFIDEGEDHTIEWIIPNAQKNAMEPILLTINPLKKSRTIKSHEGEEFGYVLKGNIVLVMGKKRYKVKAKETFYI
;
A
#
# COMPACT_ATOMS: atom_id res chain seq x y z
N MET A 1 -20.85 -10.88 10.80
CA MET A 1 -19.56 -11.02 10.07
C MET A 1 -19.79 -12.03 8.96
N GLN A 2 -19.47 -11.70 7.73
CA GLN A 2 -19.70 -12.57 6.55
C GLN A 2 -18.46 -13.41 6.32
N ILE A 3 -18.37 -14.56 6.99
CA ILE A 3 -17.22 -15.50 6.89
C ILE A 3 -17.10 -16.05 5.46
N GLY A 4 -18.21 -16.39 4.84
CA GLY A 4 -18.24 -16.98 3.49
C GLY A 4 -17.67 -16.05 2.44
N ALA A 5 -18.03 -14.76 2.47
CA ALA A 5 -17.51 -13.77 1.54
C ALA A 5 -15.98 -13.62 1.66
N LYS A 6 -15.45 -13.66 2.90
CA LYS A 6 -14.01 -13.53 3.16
C LYS A 6 -13.24 -14.77 2.70
N ILE A 7 -13.77 -15.97 2.93
CA ILE A 7 -13.19 -17.23 2.40
C ILE A 7 -13.15 -17.20 0.87
N LYS A 8 -14.26 -16.80 0.23
CA LYS A 8 -14.33 -16.66 -1.23
C LYS A 8 -13.28 -15.69 -1.78
N ALA A 9 -13.10 -14.52 -1.14
CA ALA A 9 -12.09 -13.55 -1.53
C ALA A 9 -10.67 -14.12 -1.43
N LEU A 10 -10.34 -14.81 -0.33
CA LEU A 10 -9.05 -15.48 -0.15
C LEU A 10 -8.82 -16.58 -1.18
N ARG A 11 -9.84 -17.39 -1.48
CA ARG A 11 -9.73 -18.44 -2.51
C ARG A 11 -9.40 -17.84 -3.88
N ILE A 12 -10.10 -16.78 -4.27
CA ILE A 12 -9.86 -16.09 -5.55
C ILE A 12 -8.47 -15.47 -5.57
N ALA A 13 -8.05 -14.83 -4.48
CA ALA A 13 -6.71 -14.23 -4.37
C ALA A 13 -5.58 -15.26 -4.47
N ASN A 14 -5.86 -16.53 -4.14
CA ASN A 14 -4.95 -17.67 -4.31
C ASN A 14 -5.13 -18.40 -5.64
N ASP A 15 -5.90 -17.87 -6.59
CA ASP A 15 -6.21 -18.45 -7.89
C ASP A 15 -6.78 -19.88 -7.82
N LEU A 16 -7.51 -20.22 -6.74
CA LEU A 16 -8.09 -21.55 -6.53
C LEU A 16 -9.54 -21.62 -6.97
N THR A 17 -9.88 -22.73 -7.65
CA THR A 17 -11.27 -23.12 -7.88
C THR A 17 -11.91 -23.66 -6.59
N LEU A 18 -13.24 -23.72 -6.54
CA LEU A 18 -13.96 -24.38 -5.43
C LEU A 18 -13.58 -25.86 -5.27
N GLU A 19 -13.27 -26.53 -6.37
CA GLU A 19 -12.89 -27.93 -6.39
C GLU A 19 -11.50 -28.18 -5.83
N GLU A 20 -10.56 -27.32 -6.18
CA GLU A 20 -9.19 -27.35 -5.64
C GLU A 20 -9.13 -27.05 -4.14
N LEU A 21 -9.88 -26.03 -3.69
CA LEU A 21 -9.95 -25.74 -2.26
C LEU A 21 -10.63 -26.88 -1.50
N ALA A 22 -11.71 -27.47 -2.04
CA ALA A 22 -12.39 -28.61 -1.45
C ALA A 22 -11.45 -29.80 -1.27
N SER A 23 -10.66 -30.11 -2.33
CA SER A 23 -9.67 -31.19 -2.28
C SER A 23 -8.58 -30.94 -1.23
N ARG A 24 -8.09 -29.70 -1.11
CA ARG A 24 -7.00 -29.34 -0.17
C ARG A 24 -7.45 -29.33 1.30
N SER A 25 -8.72 -29.03 1.56
CA SER A 25 -9.30 -28.97 2.90
C SER A 25 -10.12 -30.23 3.27
N GLU A 26 -10.04 -31.29 2.45
CA GLU A 26 -10.77 -32.55 2.64
C GLU A 26 -12.30 -32.37 2.75
N LEU A 27 -12.85 -31.35 2.08
CA LEU A 27 -14.27 -31.00 2.08
C LEU A 27 -14.91 -31.27 0.73
N THR A 28 -16.25 -31.21 0.68
CA THR A 28 -16.97 -31.27 -0.58
C THR A 28 -17.13 -29.91 -1.23
N LYS A 29 -17.08 -29.85 -2.57
CA LYS A 29 -17.37 -28.63 -3.35
C LYS A 29 -18.74 -28.03 -2.97
N GLY A 30 -19.76 -28.91 -2.74
CA GLY A 30 -21.10 -28.48 -2.34
C GLY A 30 -21.11 -27.75 -1.01
N PHE A 31 -20.40 -28.26 -0.01
CA PHE A 31 -20.27 -27.62 1.30
C PHE A 31 -19.57 -26.25 1.19
N LEU A 32 -18.43 -26.19 0.50
CA LEU A 32 -17.73 -24.91 0.28
C LEU A 32 -18.57 -23.89 -0.48
N SER A 33 -19.31 -24.35 -1.49
CA SER A 33 -20.24 -23.47 -2.23
C SER A 33 -21.36 -22.89 -1.36
N GLN A 34 -21.87 -23.66 -0.40
CA GLN A 34 -22.86 -23.17 0.57
C GLN A 34 -22.21 -22.23 1.59
N LEU A 35 -21.01 -22.57 2.05
CA LEU A 35 -20.24 -21.78 3.00
C LEU A 35 -19.90 -20.38 2.42
N GLU A 36 -19.40 -20.31 1.20
CA GLU A 36 -19.08 -19.03 0.53
C GLU A 36 -20.29 -18.13 0.30
N ARG A 37 -21.49 -18.69 0.34
CA ARG A 37 -22.78 -17.96 0.27
C ARG A 37 -23.42 -17.69 1.63
N ASP A 38 -22.70 -18.00 2.72
CA ASP A 38 -23.18 -17.90 4.11
C ASP A 38 -24.48 -18.69 4.36
N LEU A 39 -24.73 -19.79 3.61
CA LEU A 39 -25.87 -20.68 3.78
C LEU A 39 -25.63 -21.76 4.82
N THR A 40 -24.39 -21.95 5.25
CA THR A 40 -23.95 -22.84 6.32
C THR A 40 -22.80 -22.21 7.08
N SER A 41 -22.54 -22.70 8.30
CA SER A 41 -21.42 -22.22 9.11
C SER A 41 -20.45 -23.40 9.35
N PRO A 42 -19.14 -23.19 9.25
CA PRO A 42 -18.16 -24.22 9.57
C PRO A 42 -18.01 -24.37 11.10
N SER A 43 -17.55 -25.52 11.54
CA SER A 43 -16.94 -25.62 12.88
C SER A 43 -15.61 -24.87 12.90
N ILE A 44 -15.06 -24.61 14.09
CA ILE A 44 -13.72 -23.98 14.21
C ILE A 44 -12.66 -24.84 13.55
N SER A 45 -12.67 -26.16 13.75
CA SER A 45 -11.73 -27.08 13.12
C SER A 45 -11.84 -27.07 11.60
N THR A 46 -13.07 -27.12 11.06
CA THR A 46 -13.29 -27.03 9.61
C THR A 46 -12.80 -25.69 9.04
N LEU A 47 -12.97 -24.58 9.78
CA LEU A 47 -12.44 -23.30 9.37
C LEU A 47 -10.91 -23.30 9.39
N GLU A 48 -10.26 -23.89 10.40
CA GLU A 48 -8.80 -24.05 10.45
C GLU A 48 -8.28 -24.81 9.21
N ASP A 49 -8.90 -25.95 8.85
CA ASP A 49 -8.52 -26.74 7.68
C ASP A 49 -8.63 -25.94 6.38
N ILE A 50 -9.69 -25.14 6.24
CA ILE A 50 -9.87 -24.26 5.08
C ILE A 50 -8.79 -23.16 5.05
N LEU A 51 -8.50 -22.53 6.20
CA LEU A 51 -7.53 -21.46 6.28
C LEU A 51 -6.10 -21.94 6.07
N GLU A 52 -5.75 -23.13 6.57
CA GLU A 52 -4.47 -23.78 6.28
C GLU A 52 -4.29 -24.03 4.79
N ALA A 53 -5.34 -24.56 4.14
CA ALA A 53 -5.35 -24.77 2.68
C ALA A 53 -5.23 -23.46 1.87
N LEU A 54 -5.62 -22.32 2.46
CA LEU A 54 -5.49 -20.97 1.91
C LEU A 54 -4.20 -20.25 2.33
N GLY A 55 -3.33 -20.89 3.13
CA GLY A 55 -2.04 -20.33 3.56
C GLY A 55 -2.16 -19.24 4.63
N THR A 56 -3.21 -19.25 5.46
CA THR A 56 -3.46 -18.31 6.55
C THR A 56 -3.91 -19.04 7.82
N ASN A 57 -4.25 -18.32 8.87
CA ASN A 57 -4.69 -18.89 10.15
C ASN A 57 -5.85 -18.07 10.74
N LEU A 58 -6.46 -18.60 11.83
CA LEU A 58 -7.60 -17.93 12.48
C LEU A 58 -7.27 -16.53 12.98
N SER A 59 -6.06 -16.29 13.49
CA SER A 59 -5.66 -14.97 14.00
C SER A 59 -5.63 -13.94 12.87
N GLU A 60 -5.03 -14.26 11.74
CA GLU A 60 -4.97 -13.41 10.56
C GLU A 60 -6.35 -13.24 9.91
N PHE A 61 -7.12 -14.33 9.84
CA PHE A 61 -8.47 -14.31 9.27
C PHE A 61 -9.43 -13.41 10.05
N PHE A 62 -9.35 -13.43 11.39
CA PHE A 62 -10.19 -12.60 12.24
C PHE A 62 -9.54 -11.28 12.66
N ALA A 63 -8.28 -11.05 12.30
CA ALA A 63 -7.68 -9.74 12.47
C ALA A 63 -8.59 -8.70 11.79
N ALA A 64 -8.88 -7.62 12.51
CA ALA A 64 -9.52 -6.47 11.89
C ALA A 64 -8.65 -6.05 10.71
N GLU A 65 -9.25 -5.86 9.54
CA GLU A 65 -8.53 -5.17 8.46
C GLU A 65 -8.07 -3.85 9.07
N PRO A 66 -6.75 -3.53 9.00
CA PRO A 66 -6.30 -2.26 9.51
C PRO A 66 -7.15 -1.19 8.84
N GLU A 67 -7.87 -0.39 9.64
CA GLU A 67 -8.61 0.75 9.09
C GLU A 67 -7.64 1.53 8.22
N GLU A 68 -7.98 1.68 6.96
CA GLU A 68 -7.14 2.40 6.01
C GLU A 68 -7.03 3.84 6.53
N GLN A 69 -5.85 4.19 7.04
CA GLN A 69 -5.62 5.53 7.53
C GLN A 69 -5.67 6.50 6.34
N ILE A 70 -6.70 7.35 6.34
CA ILE A 70 -6.94 8.33 5.27
C ILE A 70 -6.34 9.69 5.65
N VAL A 71 -6.32 10.03 6.94
CA VAL A 71 -5.80 11.30 7.45
C VAL A 71 -4.49 11.04 8.20
N PHE A 72 -3.44 11.70 7.77
CA PHE A 72 -2.12 11.60 8.38
C PHE A 72 -1.79 12.91 9.10
N HIS A 73 -1.23 12.81 10.29
CA HIS A 73 -0.79 13.91 11.10
C HIS A 73 0.74 14.01 11.10
N GLN A 74 1.29 15.12 11.51
CA GLN A 74 2.74 15.32 11.55
C GLN A 74 3.48 14.24 12.39
N ALA A 75 2.82 13.69 13.41
CA ALA A 75 3.37 12.58 14.21
C ALA A 75 3.50 11.26 13.44
N ASP A 76 2.78 11.11 12.32
CA ASP A 76 2.82 9.93 11.47
C ASP A 76 3.92 10.01 10.41
N PHE A 77 4.50 11.21 10.19
CA PHE A 77 5.45 11.43 9.13
C PHE A 77 6.78 10.76 9.45
N PHE A 78 7.39 10.17 8.44
CA PHE A 78 8.77 9.75 8.52
C PHE A 78 9.67 10.86 8.04
N ILE A 79 10.65 11.25 8.85
CA ILE A 79 11.54 12.39 8.58
C ILE A 79 12.98 11.90 8.50
N ASP A 80 13.65 12.25 7.41
CA ASP A 80 15.09 12.04 7.20
C ASP A 80 15.78 13.41 7.14
N GLU A 81 16.50 13.74 8.23
CA GLU A 81 17.22 15.01 8.38
C GLU A 81 18.67 14.84 7.91
N GLY A 82 19.01 15.48 6.81
CA GLY A 82 20.37 15.57 6.29
C GLY A 82 20.98 16.97 6.45
N GLU A 83 22.29 17.08 6.28
CA GLU A 83 22.99 18.39 6.35
C GLU A 83 22.55 19.37 5.26
N ASP A 84 22.23 18.88 4.08
CA ASP A 84 21.90 19.69 2.91
C ASP A 84 20.40 19.85 2.69
N HIS A 85 19.59 18.90 3.14
CA HIS A 85 18.14 18.85 2.93
C HIS A 85 17.45 17.92 3.92
N THR A 86 16.17 18.15 4.13
CA THR A 86 15.28 17.27 4.90
C THR A 86 14.20 16.73 3.98
N ILE A 87 13.91 15.44 4.08
CA ILE A 87 12.79 14.78 3.39
C ILE A 87 11.79 14.32 4.45
N GLU A 88 10.53 14.71 4.26
CA GLU A 88 9.42 14.24 5.09
C GLU A 88 8.47 13.43 4.21
N TRP A 89 8.32 12.13 4.50
CA TRP A 89 7.29 11.29 3.87
C TRP A 89 5.97 11.54 4.59
N ILE A 90 5.15 12.40 3.99
CA ILE A 90 3.88 12.87 4.59
C ILE A 90 2.75 11.85 4.48
N ILE A 91 2.92 10.80 3.67
CA ILE A 91 2.09 9.61 3.64
C ILE A 91 3.00 8.41 3.88
N PRO A 92 3.14 7.93 5.12
CA PRO A 92 3.92 6.74 5.42
C PRO A 92 3.38 5.52 4.68
N ASN A 93 4.26 4.62 4.25
CA ASN A 93 3.90 3.41 3.52
C ASN A 93 3.21 3.64 2.16
N ALA A 94 3.46 4.78 1.52
CA ALA A 94 2.92 5.09 0.19
C ALA A 94 3.44 4.18 -0.94
N GLN A 95 4.40 3.29 -0.68
CA GLN A 95 5.01 2.38 -1.67
C GLN A 95 4.01 1.50 -2.43
N LYS A 96 2.84 1.22 -1.85
CA LYS A 96 1.73 0.51 -2.47
C LYS A 96 0.71 1.42 -3.17
N ASN A 97 0.92 2.73 -3.10
CA ASN A 97 0.03 3.72 -3.70
C ASN A 97 0.55 4.15 -5.07
N ALA A 98 -0.31 4.74 -5.90
CA ALA A 98 0.09 5.31 -7.19
C ALA A 98 0.97 6.56 -7.06
N MET A 99 0.96 7.23 -5.91
CA MET A 99 1.77 8.41 -5.61
C MET A 99 2.52 8.23 -4.28
N GLU A 100 3.74 8.75 -4.23
CA GLU A 100 4.55 8.86 -3.01
C GLU A 100 4.84 10.35 -2.74
N PRO A 101 3.92 11.08 -2.09
CA PRO A 101 4.12 12.50 -1.82
C PRO A 101 5.13 12.71 -0.69
N ILE A 102 6.06 13.63 -0.93
CA ILE A 102 7.07 14.05 0.04
C ILE A 102 7.07 15.56 0.21
N LEU A 103 7.48 16.03 1.37
CA LEU A 103 7.87 17.41 1.57
C LEU A 103 9.40 17.48 1.61
N LEU A 104 9.99 18.21 0.66
CA LEU A 104 11.43 18.38 0.55
C LEU A 104 11.83 19.80 0.95
N THR A 105 12.63 19.93 1.99
CA THR A 105 13.24 21.20 2.40
C THR A 105 14.73 21.18 2.06
N ILE A 106 15.18 22.10 1.21
CA ILE A 106 16.59 22.22 0.82
C ILE A 106 17.17 23.44 1.54
N ASN A 107 18.31 23.26 2.23
CA ASN A 107 19.00 24.33 2.91
C ASN A 107 19.54 25.38 1.90
N PRO A 108 19.67 26.65 2.29
CA PRO A 108 20.15 27.69 1.40
C PRO A 108 21.49 27.33 0.76
N LEU A 109 21.57 27.49 -0.57
CA LEU A 109 22.76 27.19 -1.40
C LEU A 109 23.18 25.71 -1.42
N LYS A 110 22.33 24.82 -0.89
CA LYS A 110 22.54 23.37 -0.89
C LYS A 110 21.73 22.69 -2.00
N LYS A 111 21.82 21.38 -2.08
CA LYS A 111 21.13 20.58 -3.10
C LYS A 111 20.50 19.34 -2.47
N SER A 112 19.45 18.84 -3.11
CA SER A 112 18.91 17.51 -2.81
C SER A 112 19.87 16.41 -3.29
N ARG A 113 19.62 15.16 -2.90
CA ARG A 113 20.24 14.00 -3.54
C ARG A 113 19.90 13.97 -5.04
N THR A 114 20.82 13.45 -5.84
CA THR A 114 20.55 13.20 -7.26
C THR A 114 19.64 11.99 -7.39
N ILE A 115 18.49 12.18 -8.03
CA ILE A 115 17.57 11.10 -8.37
C ILE A 115 18.00 10.51 -9.71
N LYS A 116 18.16 9.20 -9.80
CA LYS A 116 18.42 8.51 -11.07
C LYS A 116 17.13 8.50 -11.90
N SER A 117 17.29 8.46 -13.23
CA SER A 117 16.13 8.27 -14.11
C SER A 117 15.38 6.99 -13.74
N HIS A 118 14.09 7.07 -13.62
CA HIS A 118 13.16 5.97 -13.33
C HIS A 118 11.91 6.09 -14.23
N GLU A 119 11.14 5.04 -14.30
CA GLU A 119 9.81 5.09 -14.91
C GLU A 119 8.84 5.80 -13.96
N GLY A 120 7.95 6.61 -14.52
CA GLY A 120 6.95 7.37 -13.78
C GLY A 120 7.01 8.86 -14.08
N GLU A 121 6.19 9.60 -13.39
CA GLU A 121 6.03 11.05 -13.54
C GLU A 121 6.24 11.72 -12.18
N GLU A 122 6.87 12.89 -12.20
CA GLU A 122 7.07 13.69 -10.99
C GLU A 122 6.35 15.03 -11.11
N PHE A 123 5.59 15.39 -10.09
CA PHE A 123 4.99 16.70 -9.92
C PHE A 123 5.58 17.38 -8.70
N GLY A 124 5.97 18.64 -8.84
CA GLY A 124 6.42 19.45 -7.72
C GLY A 124 5.75 20.81 -7.66
N TYR A 125 5.48 21.27 -6.43
CA TYR A 125 4.98 22.61 -6.14
C TYR A 125 5.87 23.28 -5.11
N VAL A 126 6.46 24.43 -5.45
CA VAL A 126 7.36 25.17 -4.56
C VAL A 126 6.54 25.97 -3.54
N LEU A 127 6.53 25.53 -2.30
CA LEU A 127 5.78 26.19 -1.22
C LEU A 127 6.42 27.51 -0.81
N LYS A 128 7.76 27.53 -0.67
CA LYS A 128 8.53 28.70 -0.18
C LYS A 128 9.91 28.74 -0.83
N GLY A 129 10.43 29.95 -1.06
CA GLY A 129 11.76 30.17 -1.61
C GLY A 129 11.82 29.98 -3.13
N ASN A 130 12.99 29.61 -3.62
CA ASN A 130 13.24 29.36 -5.05
C ASN A 130 14.18 28.16 -5.15
N ILE A 131 13.96 27.32 -6.15
CA ILE A 131 14.84 26.19 -6.48
C ILE A 131 15.35 26.30 -7.90
N VAL A 132 16.39 25.53 -8.19
CA VAL A 132 16.84 25.28 -9.55
C VAL A 132 16.69 23.78 -9.82
N LEU A 133 15.72 23.42 -10.64
CA LEU A 133 15.54 22.06 -11.12
C LEU A 133 16.61 21.77 -12.19
N VAL A 134 17.39 20.71 -12.00
CA VAL A 134 18.47 20.31 -12.89
C VAL A 134 18.10 18.99 -13.57
N MET A 135 17.93 19.02 -14.89
CA MET A 135 17.60 17.86 -15.70
C MET A 135 18.70 17.65 -16.75
N GLY A 136 19.64 16.79 -16.43
CA GLY A 136 20.83 16.60 -17.25
C GLY A 136 21.63 17.92 -17.37
N LYS A 137 21.71 18.47 -18.59
CA LYS A 137 22.39 19.76 -18.86
C LYS A 137 21.49 20.98 -18.75
N LYS A 138 20.17 20.78 -18.62
CA LYS A 138 19.20 21.87 -18.57
C LYS A 138 18.94 22.29 -17.13
N ARG A 139 18.69 23.59 -16.93
CA ARG A 139 18.41 24.19 -15.62
C ARG A 139 17.17 25.07 -15.71
N TYR A 140 16.24 24.86 -14.78
CA TYR A 140 14.99 25.62 -14.71
C TYR A 140 14.87 26.27 -13.34
N LYS A 141 14.66 27.59 -13.30
CA LYS A 141 14.33 28.29 -12.05
C LYS A 141 12.85 28.12 -11.77
N VAL A 142 12.52 27.65 -10.57
CA VAL A 142 11.14 27.52 -10.11
C VAL A 142 11.00 28.29 -8.81
N LYS A 143 10.09 29.25 -8.78
CA LYS A 143 9.86 30.15 -7.64
C LYS A 143 8.73 29.62 -6.77
N ALA A 144 8.60 30.22 -5.58
CA ALA A 144 7.44 29.97 -4.73
C ALA A 144 6.13 30.15 -5.49
N LYS A 145 5.21 29.21 -5.30
CA LYS A 145 3.90 29.08 -5.96
C LYS A 145 3.95 28.70 -7.44
N GLU A 146 5.11 28.31 -7.96
CA GLU A 146 5.25 27.72 -9.28
C GLU A 146 5.34 26.20 -9.17
N THR A 147 5.03 25.52 -10.25
CA THR A 147 5.03 24.05 -10.35
C THR A 147 6.00 23.57 -11.43
N PHE A 148 6.42 22.32 -11.32
CA PHE A 148 7.07 21.60 -12.40
C PHE A 148 6.43 20.22 -12.55
N TYR A 149 6.57 19.66 -13.74
CA TYR A 149 6.09 18.33 -14.09
C TYR A 149 7.08 17.70 -15.07
N ILE A 150 7.49 16.47 -14.79
CA ILE A 150 8.52 15.76 -15.56
C ILE A 150 8.20 14.28 -15.66
#